data_f07bb4be556f12cb68c6e25c71368c7b
#
_entry.id   f07bb4be556f12cb68c6e25c71368c7b
#
_cell.length_a   1.000
_cell.length_b   1.000
_cell.length_c   1.000
_cell.angle_alpha   90.00
_cell.angle_beta   90.00
_cell.angle_gamma   90.00
#
_symmetry.space_group_name_H-M   'P 1'
#
loop_
_entity.id
_entity.type
_entity.pdbx_description
1 polymer ?
#
loop_
_entity_poly.entity_id
_entity_poly.type
_entity_poly.pdbx_seq_one_letter_code
_entity_poly.pdbx_strand_id
1 'polypeptide(L)'
;MDKIKLGVLVGGTSIEREVSKKSCENLLANLDENKYDITVYHLPADGNTEWAKNIISNPPQIVLSALHGGNGENGSIQGFLHCLNIPYIGSKVLSSAICMNKAMAKTVMKANHIQVPDHVFVMRGVDFSQYEESIKLMVFPLIVKPNRGGSSIGVIVARNMEDIHYGIKNIMETYDDDVLIEKFIDGKEINCCVLQGENGPEAMAVLDVKKAGSVFVYDDKYHIDEYSSDITSLPDFMQDMIKSIAVKTFNV
;
A
#
# COMPACT_ATOMS: atom_id res chain seq x y z
N MET A 1 33.09 7.10 -15.62
CA MET A 1 31.83 6.59 -16.18
C MET A 1 30.83 7.73 -16.11
N ASP A 2 30.01 7.88 -17.13
CA ASP A 2 28.93 8.87 -17.06
C ASP A 2 27.95 8.47 -15.97
N LYS A 3 27.41 9.46 -15.25
CA LYS A 3 26.41 9.23 -14.22
C LYS A 3 25.11 8.72 -14.83
N ILE A 4 24.40 7.87 -14.10
CA ILE A 4 23.09 7.37 -14.50
C ILE A 4 22.06 8.49 -14.26
N LYS A 5 21.30 8.88 -15.28
CA LYS A 5 20.21 9.85 -15.14
C LYS A 5 19.05 9.21 -14.35
N LEU A 6 18.92 9.59 -13.09
CA LEU A 6 17.89 9.09 -12.17
C LEU A 6 16.80 10.12 -12.01
N GLY A 7 15.55 9.73 -12.34
CA GLY A 7 14.37 10.52 -12.01
C GLY A 7 13.80 10.12 -10.65
N VAL A 8 13.55 11.07 -9.78
CA VAL A 8 12.86 10.84 -8.49
C VAL A 8 11.50 11.52 -8.54
N LEU A 9 10.42 10.75 -8.34
CA LEU A 9 9.04 11.27 -8.30
C LEU A 9 8.63 11.57 -6.87
N VAL A 10 8.06 12.76 -6.61
CA VAL A 10 7.65 13.20 -5.27
C VAL A 10 6.36 13.99 -5.29
N GLY A 11 5.57 13.92 -4.22
CA GLY A 11 4.34 14.68 -4.04
C GLY A 11 3.09 13.90 -4.42
N GLY A 12 2.36 14.35 -5.44
CA GLY A 12 1.12 13.73 -5.91
C GLY A 12 -0.14 14.30 -5.27
N THR A 13 -1.28 13.74 -5.66
CA THR A 13 -2.64 14.14 -5.21
C THR A 13 -3.14 13.35 -4.01
N SER A 14 -2.38 12.33 -3.56
CA SER A 14 -2.73 11.50 -2.41
C SER A 14 -2.68 12.30 -1.11
N ILE A 15 -3.51 11.90 -0.15
CA ILE A 15 -3.46 12.39 1.24
C ILE A 15 -2.12 12.08 1.93
N GLU A 16 -1.34 11.13 1.38
CA GLU A 16 0.01 10.76 1.85
C GLU A 16 1.13 11.62 1.22
N ARG A 17 0.78 12.75 0.60
CA ARG A 17 1.72 13.64 -0.09
C ARG A 17 2.86 14.15 0.79
N GLU A 18 2.58 14.45 2.06
CA GLU A 18 3.62 14.91 2.99
C GLU A 18 4.58 13.78 3.38
N VAL A 19 4.08 12.53 3.43
CA VAL A 19 4.94 11.35 3.60
C VAL A 19 5.87 11.19 2.38
N SER A 20 5.34 11.39 1.18
CA SER A 20 6.13 11.38 -0.05
C SER A 20 7.29 12.38 -0.02
N LYS A 21 7.07 13.59 0.49
CA LYS A 21 8.14 14.59 0.63
C LYS A 21 9.24 14.12 1.58
N LYS A 22 8.87 13.63 2.76
CA LYS A 22 9.83 13.08 3.75
C LYS A 22 10.62 11.90 3.17
N SER A 23 9.96 11.00 2.45
CA SER A 23 10.62 9.89 1.77
C SER A 23 11.61 10.37 0.71
N CYS A 24 11.26 11.37 -0.07
CA CYS A 24 12.15 11.98 -1.06
C CYS A 24 13.38 12.62 -0.41
N GLU A 25 13.21 13.39 0.67
CA GLU A 25 14.31 13.98 1.42
C GLU A 25 15.30 12.91 1.92
N ASN A 26 14.77 11.82 2.49
CA ASN A 26 15.59 10.71 2.95
C ASN A 26 16.32 10.00 1.79
N LEU A 27 15.65 9.79 0.66
CA LEU A 27 16.26 9.20 -0.53
C LEU A 27 17.41 10.09 -1.04
N LEU A 28 17.19 11.39 -1.19
CA LEU A 28 18.20 12.33 -1.68
C LEU A 28 19.42 12.41 -0.76
N ALA A 29 19.21 12.33 0.55
CA ALA A 29 20.29 12.34 1.53
C ALA A 29 21.18 11.08 1.50
N ASN A 30 20.69 9.97 0.92
CA ASN A 30 21.38 8.68 0.92
C ASN A 30 21.78 8.18 -0.49
N LEU A 31 21.39 8.87 -1.56
CA LEU A 31 21.78 8.52 -2.92
C LEU A 31 23.23 8.98 -3.18
N ASP A 32 24.01 8.11 -3.86
CA ASP A 32 25.39 8.42 -4.26
C ASP A 32 25.40 9.39 -5.45
N GLU A 33 25.69 10.65 -5.18
CA GLU A 33 25.79 11.71 -6.18
C GLU A 33 26.92 11.47 -7.19
N ASN A 34 27.92 10.64 -6.89
CA ASN A 34 28.95 10.29 -7.87
C ASN A 34 28.44 9.30 -8.90
N LYS A 35 27.44 8.51 -8.57
CA LYS A 35 26.83 7.49 -9.42
C LYS A 35 25.65 8.00 -10.22
N TYR A 36 24.84 8.90 -9.64
CA TYR A 36 23.59 9.36 -10.20
C TYR A 36 23.61 10.85 -10.53
N ASP A 37 23.03 11.19 -11.70
CA ASP A 37 22.62 12.54 -12.08
C ASP A 37 21.13 12.63 -11.80
N ILE A 38 20.74 13.29 -10.68
CA ILE A 38 19.42 13.20 -10.09
C ILE A 38 18.55 14.36 -10.56
N THR A 39 17.39 14.06 -11.12
CA THR A 39 16.33 15.02 -11.41
C THR A 39 15.10 14.72 -10.58
N VAL A 40 14.63 15.67 -9.77
CA VAL A 40 13.41 15.53 -8.97
C VAL A 40 12.21 16.08 -9.73
N TYR A 41 11.20 15.24 -9.93
CA TYR A 41 9.94 15.59 -10.56
C TYR A 41 8.85 15.75 -9.50
N HIS A 42 8.41 16.99 -9.31
CA HIS A 42 7.36 17.32 -8.34
C HIS A 42 5.98 17.14 -8.97
N LEU A 43 5.20 16.22 -8.46
CA LEU A 43 3.80 16.03 -8.82
C LEU A 43 2.94 16.93 -7.93
N PRO A 44 2.27 17.95 -8.48
CA PRO A 44 1.51 18.89 -7.68
C PRO A 44 0.18 18.31 -7.17
N ALA A 45 -0.37 18.91 -6.12
CA ALA A 45 -1.62 18.47 -5.50
C ALA A 45 -2.85 18.75 -6.37
N ASP A 46 -2.78 19.75 -7.25
CA ASP A 46 -3.86 20.13 -8.18
C ASP A 46 -3.96 19.20 -9.41
N GLY A 47 -3.10 18.20 -9.51
CA GLY A 47 -3.08 17.26 -10.62
C GLY A 47 -2.48 17.81 -11.92
N ASN A 48 -1.82 18.98 -11.91
CA ASN A 48 -1.12 19.51 -13.07
C ASN A 48 -0.07 18.52 -13.59
N THR A 49 0.03 18.37 -14.91
CA THR A 49 0.85 17.34 -15.58
C THR A 49 2.13 17.85 -16.19
N GLU A 50 2.62 19.04 -15.83
CA GLU A 50 3.86 19.61 -16.38
C GLU A 50 5.08 18.71 -16.11
N TRP A 51 5.12 18.04 -14.97
CA TRP A 51 6.14 17.04 -14.65
C TRP A 51 6.21 15.91 -15.69
N ALA A 52 5.06 15.49 -16.22
CA ALA A 52 5.01 14.42 -17.25
C ALA A 52 5.58 14.93 -18.58
N LYS A 53 5.32 16.17 -18.96
CA LYS A 53 5.94 16.78 -20.16
C LYS A 53 7.47 16.86 -20.01
N ASN A 54 7.96 17.18 -18.82
CA ASN A 54 9.39 17.23 -18.54
C ASN A 54 10.04 15.86 -18.66
N ILE A 55 9.40 14.80 -18.17
CA ILE A 55 9.87 13.41 -18.35
C ILE A 55 9.89 13.02 -19.84
N ILE A 56 8.84 13.37 -20.58
CA ILE A 56 8.77 13.06 -22.03
C ILE A 56 9.86 13.78 -22.82
N SER A 57 10.10 15.07 -22.49
CA SER A 57 11.09 15.89 -23.23
C SER A 57 12.55 15.55 -22.91
N ASN A 58 12.81 15.10 -21.68
CA ASN A 58 14.16 14.70 -21.24
C ASN A 58 14.06 13.46 -20.35
N PRO A 59 13.87 12.28 -20.94
CA PRO A 59 13.62 11.06 -20.19
C PRO A 59 14.82 10.64 -19.33
N PRO A 60 14.60 10.29 -18.05
CA PRO A 60 15.62 9.67 -17.23
C PRO A 60 15.89 8.23 -17.70
N GLN A 61 17.07 7.70 -17.38
CA GLN A 61 17.40 6.31 -17.66
C GLN A 61 16.70 5.31 -16.74
N ILE A 62 16.34 5.75 -15.53
CA ILE A 62 15.59 4.98 -14.54
C ILE A 62 14.83 5.92 -13.62
N VAL A 63 13.70 5.48 -13.12
CA VAL A 63 12.87 6.24 -12.15
C VAL A 63 12.79 5.51 -10.81
N LEU A 64 12.98 6.27 -9.73
CA LEU A 64 12.70 5.88 -8.35
C LEU A 64 11.51 6.70 -7.85
N SER A 65 10.44 6.04 -7.44
CA SER A 65 9.24 6.70 -6.92
C SER A 65 9.32 6.85 -5.41
N ALA A 66 9.21 8.08 -4.93
CA ALA A 66 8.96 8.41 -3.52
C ALA A 66 7.47 8.70 -3.26
N LEU A 67 6.60 8.43 -4.22
CA LEU A 67 5.16 8.64 -4.09
C LEU A 67 4.56 7.62 -3.12
N HIS A 68 3.54 8.03 -2.39
CA HIS A 68 2.74 7.18 -1.51
C HIS A 68 1.26 7.29 -1.84
N GLY A 69 0.58 6.15 -1.84
CA GLY A 69 -0.85 6.05 -2.10
C GLY A 69 -1.28 6.46 -3.50
N GLY A 70 -2.57 6.37 -3.76
CA GLY A 70 -3.22 6.84 -4.99
C GLY A 70 -2.48 6.44 -6.27
N ASN A 71 -2.30 7.39 -7.18
CA ASN A 71 -1.67 7.17 -8.48
C ASN A 71 -0.20 6.70 -8.39
N GLY A 72 0.48 6.91 -7.27
CA GLY A 72 1.85 6.46 -7.04
C GLY A 72 1.97 4.95 -6.89
N GLU A 73 0.93 4.29 -6.37
CA GLU A 73 0.97 2.89 -5.99
C GLU A 73 -0.09 2.01 -6.71
N ASN A 74 -1.07 2.61 -7.41
CA ASN A 74 -2.17 1.89 -8.05
C ASN A 74 -1.89 1.44 -9.50
N GLY A 75 -0.67 1.55 -9.99
CA GLY A 75 -0.29 1.18 -11.35
C GLY A 75 -0.34 2.32 -12.37
N SER A 76 -0.91 3.50 -12.04
CA SER A 76 -1.04 4.62 -12.97
C SER A 76 0.31 5.21 -13.39
N ILE A 77 1.17 5.54 -12.44
CA ILE A 77 2.54 6.02 -12.70
C ILE A 77 3.38 4.94 -13.38
N GLN A 78 3.26 3.70 -12.90
CA GLN A 78 3.93 2.55 -13.50
C GLN A 78 3.53 2.36 -14.97
N GLY A 79 2.23 2.52 -15.29
CA GLY A 79 1.71 2.47 -16.66
C GLY A 79 2.24 3.60 -17.53
N PHE A 80 2.29 4.82 -17.01
CA PHE A 80 2.87 5.97 -17.71
C PHE A 80 4.35 5.72 -18.09
N LEU A 81 5.16 5.29 -17.14
CA LEU A 81 6.57 5.00 -17.35
C LEU A 81 6.77 3.81 -18.30
N HIS A 82 5.92 2.78 -18.17
CA HIS A 82 5.93 1.61 -19.05
C HIS A 82 5.65 1.99 -20.51
N CYS A 83 4.67 2.83 -20.77
CA CYS A 83 4.35 3.32 -22.13
C CYS A 83 5.50 4.14 -22.74
N LEU A 84 6.32 4.78 -21.92
CA LEU A 84 7.50 5.53 -22.35
C LEU A 84 8.77 4.65 -22.45
N ASN A 85 8.68 3.36 -22.14
CA ASN A 85 9.84 2.46 -22.04
C ASN A 85 10.91 2.96 -21.05
N ILE A 86 10.51 3.66 -19.98
CA ILE A 86 11.41 4.12 -18.93
C ILE A 86 11.42 3.08 -17.81
N PRO A 87 12.55 2.46 -17.49
CA PRO A 87 12.71 1.56 -16.36
C PRO A 87 12.37 2.27 -15.03
N TYR A 88 11.76 1.55 -14.11
CA TYR A 88 11.46 2.06 -12.77
C TYR A 88 11.63 0.98 -11.70
N ILE A 89 11.92 1.43 -10.48
CA ILE A 89 12.06 0.58 -9.31
C ILE A 89 10.68 0.37 -8.68
N GLY A 90 10.37 -0.88 -8.34
CA GLY A 90 9.13 -1.27 -7.67
C GLY A 90 8.25 -2.23 -8.48
N SER A 91 7.07 -2.48 -7.95
CA SER A 91 6.08 -3.39 -8.55
C SER A 91 5.55 -2.86 -9.88
N LYS A 92 5.18 -3.78 -10.78
CA LYS A 92 4.67 -3.43 -12.11
C LYS A 92 3.18 -3.08 -12.10
N VAL A 93 2.67 -2.65 -13.24
CA VAL A 93 1.30 -2.12 -13.42
C VAL A 93 0.24 -3.02 -12.82
N LEU A 94 0.21 -4.29 -13.21
CA LEU A 94 -0.84 -5.23 -12.80
C LEU A 94 -0.79 -5.51 -11.29
N SER A 95 0.40 -5.83 -10.76
CA SER A 95 0.57 -6.11 -9.33
C SER A 95 0.24 -4.88 -8.47
N SER A 96 0.67 -3.69 -8.87
CA SER A 96 0.31 -2.44 -8.18
C SER A 96 -1.21 -2.21 -8.16
N ALA A 97 -1.88 -2.40 -9.30
CA ALA A 97 -3.33 -2.23 -9.39
C ALA A 97 -4.11 -3.23 -8.53
N ILE A 98 -3.70 -4.51 -8.56
CA ILE A 98 -4.32 -5.56 -7.74
C ILE A 98 -4.09 -5.29 -6.24
N CYS A 99 -2.86 -5.00 -5.83
CA CYS A 99 -2.53 -4.78 -4.42
C CYS A 99 -3.20 -3.54 -3.83
N MET A 100 -3.42 -2.49 -4.64
CA MET A 100 -4.16 -1.32 -4.19
C MET A 100 -5.65 -1.61 -3.96
N ASN A 101 -6.23 -2.58 -4.64
CA ASN A 101 -7.62 -3.01 -4.47
C ASN A 101 -7.68 -4.21 -3.52
N LYS A 102 -8.03 -4.00 -2.26
CA LYS A 102 -7.99 -5.03 -1.21
C LYS A 102 -8.90 -6.23 -1.51
N ALA A 103 -10.06 -6.03 -2.11
CA ALA A 103 -10.97 -7.12 -2.48
C ALA A 103 -10.35 -7.99 -3.60
N MET A 104 -9.74 -7.36 -4.61
CA MET A 104 -9.05 -8.09 -5.67
C MET A 104 -7.81 -8.81 -5.18
N ALA A 105 -6.98 -8.14 -4.35
CA ALA A 105 -5.81 -8.76 -3.74
C ALA A 105 -6.20 -10.01 -2.93
N LYS A 106 -7.24 -9.92 -2.10
CA LYS A 106 -7.77 -11.07 -1.34
C LYS A 106 -8.30 -12.19 -2.25
N THR A 107 -8.94 -11.83 -3.36
CA THR A 107 -9.42 -12.82 -4.35
C THR A 107 -8.25 -13.59 -4.97
N VAL A 108 -7.20 -12.88 -5.40
CA VAL A 108 -5.99 -13.50 -5.95
C VAL A 108 -5.29 -14.38 -4.90
N MET A 109 -5.11 -13.88 -3.69
CA MET A 109 -4.51 -14.64 -2.57
C MET A 109 -5.29 -15.91 -2.27
N LYS A 110 -6.62 -15.83 -2.18
CA LYS A 110 -7.50 -16.96 -1.88
C LYS A 110 -7.45 -18.02 -2.98
N ALA A 111 -7.43 -17.61 -4.25
CA ALA A 111 -7.28 -18.50 -5.41
C ALA A 111 -5.94 -19.25 -5.40
N ASN A 112 -4.91 -18.68 -4.78
CA ASN A 112 -3.58 -19.27 -4.63
C ASN A 112 -3.36 -19.91 -3.25
N HIS A 113 -4.42 -20.24 -2.51
CA HIS A 113 -4.36 -20.87 -1.19
C HIS A 113 -3.51 -20.10 -0.16
N ILE A 114 -3.55 -18.77 -0.22
CA ILE A 114 -3.03 -17.87 0.81
C ILE A 114 -4.22 -17.47 1.68
N GLN A 115 -4.10 -17.66 2.98
CA GLN A 115 -5.17 -17.34 3.92
C GLN A 115 -5.39 -15.83 3.99
N VAL A 116 -6.65 -15.43 3.94
CA VAL A 116 -7.09 -14.05 4.14
C VAL A 116 -8.30 -14.05 5.10
N PRO A 117 -8.56 -12.97 5.83
CA PRO A 117 -9.77 -12.86 6.63
C PRO A 117 -11.03 -13.04 5.79
N ASP A 118 -12.05 -13.68 6.36
CA ASP A 118 -13.39 -13.66 5.77
C ASP A 118 -13.87 -12.22 5.65
N HIS A 119 -14.47 -11.90 4.52
CA HIS A 119 -14.84 -10.53 4.20
C HIS A 119 -16.06 -10.43 3.30
N VAL A 120 -16.72 -9.29 3.37
CA VAL A 120 -17.78 -8.85 2.46
C VAL A 120 -17.29 -7.58 1.75
N PHE A 121 -17.40 -7.56 0.44
CA PHE A 121 -17.09 -6.40 -0.38
C PHE A 121 -18.38 -5.68 -0.76
N VAL A 122 -18.53 -4.44 -0.30
CA VAL A 122 -19.71 -3.59 -0.51
C VAL A 122 -19.37 -2.55 -1.56
N MET A 123 -20.01 -2.66 -2.71
CA MET A 123 -19.83 -1.71 -3.82
C MET A 123 -20.64 -0.44 -3.60
N ARG A 124 -20.05 0.69 -3.91
CA ARG A 124 -20.73 1.97 -3.92
C ARG A 124 -21.85 1.98 -4.97
N GLY A 125 -22.98 2.58 -4.60
CA GLY A 125 -24.16 2.66 -5.47
C GLY A 125 -25.03 1.41 -5.52
N VAL A 126 -24.63 0.35 -4.81
CA VAL A 126 -25.46 -0.87 -4.64
C VAL A 126 -26.21 -0.79 -3.32
N ASP A 127 -27.46 -1.24 -3.31
CA ASP A 127 -28.27 -1.26 -2.10
C ASP A 127 -27.65 -2.16 -1.05
N PHE A 128 -27.40 -1.60 0.13
CA PHE A 128 -26.78 -2.28 1.26
C PHE A 128 -27.55 -3.54 1.68
N SER A 129 -28.87 -3.58 1.52
CA SER A 129 -29.71 -4.74 1.86
C SER A 129 -29.21 -6.05 1.23
N GLN A 130 -28.53 -5.97 0.08
CA GLN A 130 -27.95 -7.14 -0.61
C GLN A 130 -26.79 -7.78 0.16
N TYR A 131 -26.15 -7.04 1.07
CA TYR A 131 -24.97 -7.48 1.82
C TYR A 131 -25.31 -7.80 3.28
N GLU A 132 -26.44 -7.31 3.78
CA GLU A 132 -26.81 -7.31 5.20
C GLU A 132 -26.81 -8.71 5.80
N GLU A 133 -27.41 -9.69 5.12
CA GLU A 133 -27.47 -11.07 5.60
C GLU A 133 -26.07 -11.70 5.67
N SER A 134 -25.20 -11.44 4.70
CA SER A 134 -23.83 -11.93 4.71
C SER A 134 -23.03 -11.36 5.86
N ILE A 135 -23.25 -10.08 6.19
CA ILE A 135 -22.58 -9.40 7.30
C ILE A 135 -23.09 -9.92 8.65
N LYS A 136 -24.40 -10.15 8.78
CA LYS A 136 -25.00 -10.72 10.01
C LYS A 136 -24.47 -12.12 10.35
N LEU A 137 -24.02 -12.87 9.35
CA LEU A 137 -23.39 -14.18 9.58
C LEU A 137 -21.95 -14.09 10.08
N MET A 138 -21.33 -12.91 10.01
CA MET A 138 -19.98 -12.68 10.53
C MET A 138 -19.99 -12.43 12.03
N VAL A 139 -18.93 -12.85 12.71
CA VAL A 139 -18.77 -12.68 14.16
C VAL A 139 -18.07 -11.36 14.46
N PHE A 140 -18.74 -10.51 15.24
CA PHE A 140 -18.14 -9.25 15.71
C PHE A 140 -17.01 -9.48 16.72
N PRO A 141 -16.01 -8.55 16.82
CA PRO A 141 -15.93 -7.30 16.06
C PRO A 141 -15.48 -7.50 14.61
N LEU A 142 -15.86 -6.57 13.75
CA LEU A 142 -15.47 -6.52 12.34
C LEU A 142 -14.65 -5.27 12.06
N ILE A 143 -13.85 -5.31 11.00
CA ILE A 143 -13.14 -4.14 10.46
C ILE A 143 -13.88 -3.63 9.24
N VAL A 144 -14.23 -2.34 9.24
CA VAL A 144 -14.78 -1.61 8.09
C VAL A 144 -13.72 -0.66 7.58
N LYS A 145 -13.35 -0.76 6.30
CA LYS A 145 -12.27 0.03 5.73
C LYS A 145 -12.47 0.32 4.24
N PRO A 146 -11.87 1.42 3.71
CA PRO A 146 -11.86 1.68 2.29
C PRO A 146 -11.20 0.53 1.51
N ASN A 147 -11.80 0.17 0.37
CA ASN A 147 -11.25 -0.89 -0.49
C ASN A 147 -9.90 -0.49 -1.11
N ARG A 148 -9.75 0.80 -1.45
CA ARG A 148 -8.52 1.39 -1.97
C ARG A 148 -7.90 2.30 -0.92
N GLY A 149 -6.68 2.70 -1.12
CA GLY A 149 -5.95 3.51 -0.14
C GLY A 149 -5.18 2.67 0.88
N GLY A 150 -4.48 3.36 1.76
CA GLY A 150 -3.53 2.78 2.72
C GLY A 150 -3.54 3.51 4.06
N SER A 151 -2.45 3.34 4.81
CA SER A 151 -2.14 4.07 6.04
C SER A 151 -3.24 4.04 7.11
N SER A 152 -4.07 3.00 7.12
CA SER A 152 -5.21 2.82 8.06
C SER A 152 -6.23 3.96 8.06
N ILE A 153 -6.24 4.79 7.02
CA ILE A 153 -7.19 5.89 6.89
C ILE A 153 -8.58 5.34 6.64
N GLY A 154 -9.57 5.85 7.39
CA GLY A 154 -10.96 5.41 7.28
C GLY A 154 -11.25 4.02 7.87
N VAL A 155 -10.31 3.41 8.60
CA VAL A 155 -10.51 2.11 9.26
C VAL A 155 -11.31 2.27 10.53
N ILE A 156 -12.35 1.48 10.69
CA ILE A 156 -13.26 1.48 11.85
C ILE A 156 -13.39 0.05 12.39
N VAL A 157 -13.37 -0.10 13.72
CA VAL A 157 -13.73 -1.35 14.39
C VAL A 157 -15.21 -1.31 14.70
N ALA A 158 -15.97 -2.12 14.00
CA ALA A 158 -17.42 -2.25 14.21
C ALA A 158 -17.72 -3.34 15.23
N ARG A 159 -18.54 -3.03 16.24
CA ARG A 159 -18.98 -3.95 17.30
C ARG A 159 -20.43 -4.38 17.14
N ASN A 160 -21.15 -3.74 16.25
CA ASN A 160 -22.57 -3.98 15.97
C ASN A 160 -22.91 -3.48 14.55
N MET A 161 -24.15 -3.69 14.12
CA MET A 161 -24.62 -3.26 12.79
C MET A 161 -24.70 -1.74 12.64
N GLU A 162 -24.91 -0.98 13.71
CA GLU A 162 -24.92 0.48 13.68
C GLU A 162 -23.53 1.03 13.31
N ASP A 163 -22.47 0.46 13.89
CA ASP A 163 -21.09 0.80 13.54
C ASP A 163 -20.79 0.47 12.06
N ILE A 164 -21.33 -0.64 11.54
CA ILE A 164 -21.21 -1.02 10.13
C ILE A 164 -21.84 0.04 9.23
N HIS A 165 -23.09 0.43 9.49
CA HIS A 165 -23.78 1.46 8.70
C HIS A 165 -23.04 2.79 8.73
N TYR A 166 -22.58 3.19 9.93
CA TYR A 166 -21.78 4.40 10.07
C TYR A 166 -20.49 4.34 9.24
N GLY A 167 -19.75 3.23 9.35
CA GLY A 167 -18.51 3.04 8.64
C GLY A 167 -18.67 3.06 7.11
N ILE A 168 -19.69 2.37 6.59
CA ILE A 168 -20.00 2.36 5.16
C ILE A 168 -20.33 3.78 4.68
N LYS A 169 -21.23 4.47 5.38
CA LYS A 169 -21.62 5.83 5.03
C LYS A 169 -20.41 6.77 5.02
N ASN A 170 -19.62 6.74 6.09
CA ASN A 170 -18.43 7.57 6.21
C ASN A 170 -17.43 7.33 5.08
N ILE A 171 -17.17 6.06 4.73
CA ILE A 171 -16.20 5.73 3.67
C ILE A 171 -16.72 6.21 2.31
N MET A 172 -17.97 5.92 1.98
CA MET A 172 -18.56 6.29 0.70
C MET A 172 -18.67 7.81 0.50
N GLU A 173 -19.02 8.57 1.54
CA GLU A 173 -19.19 10.02 1.48
C GLU A 173 -17.85 10.78 1.57
N THR A 174 -16.91 10.31 2.38
CA THR A 174 -15.66 11.03 2.65
C THR A 174 -14.54 10.65 1.68
N TYR A 175 -14.43 9.35 1.35
CA TYR A 175 -13.31 8.83 0.56
C TYR A 175 -13.69 8.44 -0.87
N ASP A 176 -14.97 8.52 -1.23
CA ASP A 176 -15.49 8.18 -2.57
C ASP A 176 -15.07 6.78 -3.01
N ASP A 177 -15.05 5.81 -2.09
CA ASP A 177 -14.54 4.45 -2.29
C ASP A 177 -15.58 3.36 -1.96
N ASP A 178 -15.34 2.17 -2.50
CA ASP A 178 -16.01 0.94 -2.10
C ASP A 178 -15.54 0.53 -0.68
N VAL A 179 -16.32 -0.31 -0.01
CA VAL A 179 -16.06 -0.70 1.37
C VAL A 179 -15.70 -2.18 1.47
N LEU A 180 -14.66 -2.48 2.21
CA LEU A 180 -14.33 -3.84 2.63
C LEU A 180 -14.69 -4.01 4.11
N ILE A 181 -15.51 -5.01 4.42
CA ILE A 181 -15.84 -5.42 5.78
C ILE A 181 -15.21 -6.79 6.00
N GLU A 182 -14.39 -6.92 7.03
CA GLU A 182 -13.66 -8.16 7.26
C GLU A 182 -13.64 -8.53 8.75
N LYS A 183 -13.45 -9.81 9.02
CA LYS A 183 -13.29 -10.32 10.37
C LYS A 183 -12.09 -9.65 11.05
N PHE A 184 -12.29 -9.14 12.26
CA PHE A 184 -11.17 -8.69 13.09
C PHE A 184 -10.34 -9.90 13.52
N ILE A 185 -9.02 -9.81 13.35
CA ILE A 185 -8.09 -10.81 13.83
C ILE A 185 -7.28 -10.17 14.96
N ASP A 186 -7.46 -10.69 16.16
CA ASP A 186 -6.63 -10.31 17.30
C ASP A 186 -5.28 -11.05 17.20
N GLY A 187 -4.19 -10.30 17.15
CA GLY A 187 -2.86 -10.88 16.98
C GLY A 187 -1.76 -9.84 16.80
N LYS A 188 -0.53 -10.35 16.69
CA LYS A 188 0.61 -9.52 16.33
C LYS A 188 0.55 -9.12 14.86
N GLU A 189 0.83 -7.86 14.58
CA GLU A 189 1.06 -7.37 13.22
C GLU A 189 2.52 -7.58 12.85
N ILE A 190 2.74 -8.28 11.74
CA ILE A 190 4.08 -8.66 11.28
C ILE A 190 4.25 -8.16 9.85
N ASN A 191 5.39 -7.54 9.57
CA ASN A 191 5.80 -7.17 8.22
C ASN A 191 6.94 -8.04 7.74
N CYS A 192 6.88 -8.47 6.48
CA CYS A 192 7.98 -9.15 5.81
C CYS A 192 8.14 -8.58 4.39
N CYS A 193 9.24 -7.89 4.16
CA CYS A 193 9.57 -7.35 2.85
C CYS A 193 10.13 -8.45 1.96
N VAL A 194 9.72 -8.44 0.67
CA VAL A 194 10.28 -9.33 -0.36
C VAL A 194 10.88 -8.47 -1.46
N LEU A 195 12.10 -8.78 -1.85
CA LEU A 195 12.79 -8.13 -2.95
C LEU A 195 13.11 -9.13 -4.06
N GLN A 196 13.09 -8.67 -5.31
CA GLN A 196 13.56 -9.45 -6.43
C GLN A 196 15.08 -9.46 -6.44
N GLY A 197 15.67 -10.60 -6.10
CA GLY A 197 17.10 -10.85 -6.22
C GLY A 197 17.47 -11.47 -7.58
N GLU A 198 18.75 -11.71 -7.79
CA GLU A 198 19.27 -12.35 -9.01
C GLU A 198 18.77 -13.79 -9.19
N ASN A 199 18.57 -14.52 -8.09
CA ASN A 199 18.13 -15.92 -8.09
C ASN A 199 16.62 -16.08 -7.86
N GLY A 200 15.87 -15.00 -7.84
CA GLY A 200 14.42 -15.00 -7.58
C GLY A 200 14.04 -14.09 -6.40
N PRO A 201 12.77 -14.10 -5.98
CA PRO A 201 12.31 -13.29 -4.87
C PRO A 201 12.87 -13.81 -3.53
N GLU A 202 13.39 -12.90 -2.74
CA GLU A 202 14.00 -13.16 -1.44
C GLU A 202 13.27 -12.41 -0.33
N ALA A 203 12.81 -13.14 0.68
CA ALA A 203 12.23 -12.56 1.88
C ALA A 203 13.34 -12.02 2.80
N MET A 204 13.19 -10.77 3.18
CA MET A 204 14.12 -10.07 4.05
C MET A 204 13.84 -10.38 5.54
N ALA A 205 14.11 -9.42 6.42
CA ALA A 205 13.80 -9.57 7.83
C ALA A 205 12.27 -9.62 8.07
N VAL A 206 11.88 -10.36 9.09
CA VAL A 206 10.53 -10.33 9.65
C VAL A 206 10.52 -9.32 10.77
N LEU A 207 9.59 -8.36 10.71
CA LEU A 207 9.53 -7.23 11.63
C LEU A 207 8.23 -7.25 12.43
N ASP A 208 8.33 -7.08 13.75
CA ASP A 208 7.19 -6.80 14.62
C ASP A 208 6.77 -5.34 14.43
N VAL A 209 5.49 -5.11 14.12
CA VAL A 209 4.93 -3.75 14.09
C VAL A 209 4.35 -3.44 15.47
N LYS A 210 4.95 -2.50 16.18
CA LYS A 210 4.42 -2.02 17.45
C LYS A 210 3.29 -1.03 17.19
N LYS A 211 2.20 -1.17 17.93
CA LYS A 211 1.03 -0.30 17.86
C LYS A 211 0.64 0.17 19.27
N ALA A 212 0.19 1.40 19.39
CA ALA A 212 -0.26 1.95 20.68
C ALA A 212 -1.61 1.39 21.14
N GLY A 213 -2.44 0.88 20.21
CA GLY A 213 -3.80 0.39 20.47
C GLY A 213 -4.06 -1.02 19.93
N SER A 214 -5.31 -1.47 20.05
CA SER A 214 -5.77 -2.77 19.51
C SER A 214 -5.85 -2.79 17.99
N VAL A 215 -5.98 -1.64 17.36
CA VAL A 215 -6.01 -1.46 15.90
C VAL A 215 -4.98 -0.40 15.52
N PHE A 216 -4.24 -0.66 14.47
CA PHE A 216 -3.24 0.25 13.94
C PHE A 216 -3.93 1.36 13.13
N VAL A 217 -4.00 2.58 13.67
CA VAL A 217 -4.63 3.73 13.04
C VAL A 217 -3.59 4.68 12.43
N TYR A 218 -4.06 5.64 11.61
CA TYR A 218 -3.20 6.59 10.92
C TYR A 218 -2.26 7.35 11.87
N ASP A 219 -2.78 7.79 13.01
CA ASP A 219 -1.98 8.52 14.00
C ASP A 219 -0.83 7.68 14.58
N ASP A 220 -1.02 6.36 14.70
CA ASP A 220 0.04 5.44 15.13
C ASP A 220 1.21 5.40 14.12
N LYS A 221 0.96 5.68 12.83
CA LYS A 221 2.00 5.63 11.78
C LYS A 221 2.83 6.88 11.66
N TYR A 222 2.25 8.06 11.90
CA TYR A 222 2.85 9.32 11.45
C TYR A 222 2.99 10.37 12.53
N HIS A 223 2.36 10.19 13.70
CA HIS A 223 2.32 11.19 14.76
C HIS A 223 2.87 10.72 16.11
N ILE A 224 3.29 9.47 16.23
CA ILE A 224 3.82 8.94 17.48
C ILE A 224 5.31 8.65 17.33
N ASP A 225 6.12 9.23 18.20
CA ASP A 225 7.55 8.88 18.38
C ASP A 225 7.75 7.40 18.77
N GLU A 226 6.66 6.68 19.03
CA GLU A 226 6.61 5.29 19.46
C GLU A 226 6.43 4.28 18.32
N TYR A 227 6.25 4.71 17.04
CA TYR A 227 6.25 3.76 15.94
C TYR A 227 7.66 3.22 15.76
N SER A 228 7.85 1.98 16.16
CA SER A 228 9.08 1.25 15.88
C SER A 228 8.74 -0.10 15.26
N SER A 229 9.52 -0.48 14.27
CA SER A 229 9.55 -1.85 13.79
C SER A 229 10.87 -2.47 14.24
N ASP A 230 10.78 -3.50 15.05
CA ASP A 230 11.96 -4.25 15.50
C ASP A 230 12.01 -5.59 14.77
N ILE A 231 13.22 -6.15 14.65
CA ILE A 231 13.36 -7.54 14.22
C ILE A 231 12.56 -8.42 15.19
N THR A 232 11.70 -9.27 14.64
CA THR A 232 10.81 -10.08 15.46
C THR A 232 11.57 -11.02 16.41
N SER A 233 10.98 -11.22 17.58
CA SER A 233 11.42 -12.24 18.54
C SER A 233 10.69 -13.59 18.36
N LEU A 234 9.94 -13.77 17.28
CA LEU A 234 9.27 -15.05 16.99
C LEU A 234 10.29 -16.18 16.79
N PRO A 235 9.96 -17.41 17.16
CA PRO A 235 10.80 -18.58 16.91
C PRO A 235 11.15 -18.74 15.42
N ASP A 236 12.33 -19.24 15.11
CA ASP A 236 12.86 -19.35 13.73
C ASP A 236 11.89 -20.06 12.79
N PHE A 237 11.27 -21.17 13.23
CA PHE A 237 10.31 -21.89 12.40
C PHE A 237 9.09 -21.05 11.99
N MET A 238 8.66 -20.10 12.85
CA MET A 238 7.56 -19.17 12.52
C MET A 238 8.05 -18.10 11.54
N GLN A 239 9.27 -17.61 11.73
CA GLN A 239 9.86 -16.66 10.79
C GLN A 239 10.01 -17.27 9.39
N ASP A 240 10.46 -18.54 9.31
CA ASP A 240 10.59 -19.26 8.04
C ASP A 240 9.23 -19.47 7.36
N MET A 241 8.20 -19.79 8.14
CA MET A 241 6.84 -19.89 7.63
C MET A 241 6.33 -18.55 7.07
N ILE A 242 6.56 -17.45 7.80
CA ILE A 242 6.18 -16.09 7.37
C ILE A 242 6.91 -15.73 6.08
N LYS A 243 8.22 -15.95 6.01
CA LYS A 243 9.03 -15.70 4.81
C LYS A 243 8.53 -16.51 3.61
N SER A 244 8.20 -17.78 3.82
CA SER A 244 7.64 -18.65 2.77
C SER A 244 6.31 -18.12 2.24
N ILE A 245 5.41 -17.68 3.12
CA ILE A 245 4.12 -17.09 2.73
C ILE A 245 4.35 -15.75 1.99
N ALA A 246 5.29 -14.92 2.46
CA ALA A 246 5.62 -13.65 1.82
C ALA A 246 6.14 -13.85 0.40
N VAL A 247 7.09 -14.77 0.19
CA VAL A 247 7.60 -15.12 -1.16
C VAL A 247 6.49 -15.71 -2.03
N LYS A 248 5.64 -16.58 -1.48
CA LYS A 248 4.47 -17.10 -2.21
C LYS A 248 3.54 -15.97 -2.65
N THR A 249 3.28 -15.01 -1.77
CA THR A 249 2.42 -13.84 -2.06
C THR A 249 3.03 -12.94 -3.14
N PHE A 250 4.35 -12.78 -3.14
CA PHE A 250 5.07 -12.01 -4.16
C PHE A 250 4.95 -12.63 -5.57
N ASN A 251 4.85 -13.96 -5.66
CA ASN A 251 4.84 -14.70 -6.93
C ASN A 251 3.45 -14.87 -7.56
N VAL A 252 2.38 -14.44 -6.91
CA VAL A 252 0.99 -14.57 -7.39
C VAL A 252 0.39 -13.24 -7.79
#